data_97640c8c35e3b33bb3f5241f69f58cea
#
_entry.id   97640c8c35e3b33bb3f5241f69f58cea
#
_cell.length_a   1.000
_cell.length_b   1.000
_cell.length_c   1.000
_cell.angle_alpha   90.00
_cell.angle_beta   90.00
_cell.angle_gamma   90.00
#
_symmetry.space_group_name_H-M   'P 1'
#
loop_
_entity.id
_entity.type
_entity.pdbx_description
1 polymer ?
#
loop_
_entity_poly.entity_id
_entity_poly.type
_entity_poly.pdbx_seq_one_letter_code
_entity_poly.pdbx_strand_id
1 'polypeptide(L)'
;SMHIINIEEDRIGLRFGVTQENRLVLLAVTEGKKRQQASEMQEAAFEQKDGAKAENEDAFREYAPLEAMITGENCPEDRMGNQLIHTSLAVKLQYERHERRQTEDGAEYVFFLKDEDTGMAARLHYRFYAELNVISCHTEVENRGTLPQGLEAVTSFSLHGLERDGNLPYEERFRLHLVHNGWQKELQWHAYSLSELGLTASQKPGRYNSTKFISVTNTGAWSTKQYLPLGILEDEETGKFLAWQIEHNGSWHWEIGEHAGQLYLKAAGPTEQYAHWYKELKPGETFVSVPAAVAYGCGRADEAVRALTAYRRHIRRENEDNRKLPVIFNDYMNCLWGKPTTEEEIPLIDMAAACGCEYYCIDCGWYSAGEWWGNVGEWLPSEERFPKTEAFPEGLKSLLAYIRQKGMVPGLWLELEVMGLNCPLAKEKPDEWFFMRHGKRVREKTRYQLDYRNPEVREFATGVIRRLVEDYGVGYIKMDYNIEPGIGTDQQADSAGDGLLEHQRAYLSWLDGIFAEYPDLVIENCGSGGMRMD
;
A
#
# COMPACT_ATOMS: atom_id res chain seq x y z
N SER A 1 -14.70 -9.76 -34.00
CA SER A 1 -15.73 -9.37 -33.03
C SER A 1 -15.39 -9.94 -31.64
N MET A 2 -15.64 -9.17 -30.61
CA MET A 2 -15.44 -9.57 -29.21
C MET A 2 -16.76 -9.96 -28.56
N HIS A 3 -16.71 -10.95 -27.67
CA HIS A 3 -17.81 -11.19 -26.76
C HIS A 3 -17.65 -10.24 -25.55
N ILE A 4 -18.63 -9.37 -25.33
CA ILE A 4 -18.58 -8.35 -24.28
C ILE A 4 -19.16 -8.91 -22.99
N ILE A 5 -18.44 -8.67 -21.88
CA ILE A 5 -18.87 -9.00 -20.53
C ILE A 5 -18.97 -7.68 -19.75
N ASN A 6 -20.20 -7.28 -19.43
CA ASN A 6 -20.46 -6.10 -18.62
C ASN A 6 -20.71 -6.51 -17.18
N ILE A 7 -19.91 -5.95 -16.28
CA ILE A 7 -20.07 -6.09 -14.83
C ILE A 7 -20.54 -4.76 -14.30
N GLU A 8 -21.78 -4.72 -13.82
CA GLU A 8 -22.39 -3.51 -13.24
C GLU A 8 -22.87 -3.80 -11.84
N GLU A 9 -22.20 -3.23 -10.86
CA GLU A 9 -22.66 -3.20 -9.47
C GLU A 9 -23.27 -1.82 -9.16
N ASP A 10 -23.51 -1.50 -7.89
CA ASP A 10 -24.27 -0.31 -7.52
C ASP A 10 -23.73 1.00 -8.11
N ARG A 11 -22.45 1.28 -7.93
CA ARG A 11 -21.85 2.60 -8.21
C ARG A 11 -20.71 2.56 -9.22
N ILE A 12 -20.20 1.39 -9.56
CA ILE A 12 -19.06 1.22 -10.44
C ILE A 12 -19.18 -0.10 -11.18
N GLY A 13 -18.61 -0.17 -12.37
CA GLY A 13 -18.60 -1.36 -13.19
C GLY A 13 -17.30 -1.55 -13.94
N LEU A 14 -17.18 -2.69 -14.58
CA LEU A 14 -16.07 -3.05 -15.46
C LEU A 14 -16.63 -3.63 -16.76
N ARG A 15 -16.02 -3.25 -17.86
CA ARG A 15 -16.36 -3.78 -19.16
C ARG A 15 -15.18 -4.58 -19.70
N PHE A 16 -15.42 -5.86 -19.94
CA PHE A 16 -14.43 -6.78 -20.51
C PHE A 16 -14.86 -7.21 -21.92
N GLY A 17 -13.88 -7.70 -22.67
CA GLY A 17 -14.12 -8.40 -23.92
C GLY A 17 -13.33 -9.70 -23.94
N VAL A 18 -13.89 -10.71 -24.63
CA VAL A 18 -13.18 -11.95 -24.96
C VAL A 18 -13.01 -12.00 -26.46
N THR A 19 -11.76 -12.08 -26.91
CA THR A 19 -11.45 -12.06 -28.36
C THR A 19 -11.73 -13.40 -29.01
N GLN A 20 -11.63 -13.44 -30.36
CA GLN A 20 -11.76 -14.68 -31.11
C GLN A 20 -10.67 -15.70 -30.76
N GLU A 21 -9.49 -15.22 -30.38
CA GLU A 21 -8.39 -16.07 -29.91
C GLU A 21 -8.52 -16.43 -28.43
N ASN A 22 -9.68 -16.16 -27.84
CA ASN A 22 -10.01 -16.48 -26.45
C ASN A 22 -9.14 -15.75 -25.43
N ARG A 23 -8.79 -14.50 -25.72
CA ARG A 23 -8.04 -13.62 -24.79
C ARG A 23 -8.99 -12.67 -24.08
N LEU A 24 -8.77 -12.46 -22.79
CA LEU A 24 -9.52 -11.49 -21.99
C LEU A 24 -8.89 -10.11 -22.15
N VAL A 25 -9.73 -9.09 -22.33
CA VAL A 25 -9.34 -7.68 -22.45
C VAL A 25 -10.18 -6.88 -21.45
N LEU A 26 -9.58 -5.98 -20.70
CA LEU A 26 -10.31 -4.99 -19.92
C LEU A 26 -10.45 -3.72 -20.76
N LEU A 27 -11.68 -3.38 -21.11
CA LEU A 27 -11.99 -2.28 -22.02
C LEU A 27 -12.20 -0.95 -21.29
N ALA A 28 -12.85 -0.98 -20.13
CA ALA A 28 -13.17 0.24 -19.40
C ALA A 28 -13.55 -0.03 -17.95
N VAL A 29 -13.32 0.97 -17.11
CA VAL A 29 -14.01 1.15 -15.84
C VAL A 29 -15.24 2.00 -16.15
N THR A 30 -16.41 1.61 -15.66
CA THR A 30 -17.68 2.20 -16.02
C THR A 30 -18.46 2.65 -14.78
N GLU A 31 -19.52 3.39 -14.99
CA GLU A 31 -20.47 3.67 -13.92
C GLU A 31 -21.30 2.44 -13.59
N GLY A 32 -21.80 2.37 -12.36
CA GLY A 32 -22.70 1.31 -11.92
C GLY A 32 -24.15 1.59 -12.26
N LYS A 33 -25.04 0.74 -11.74
CA LYS A 33 -26.50 0.84 -11.93
C LYS A 33 -27.10 2.11 -11.37
N LYS A 34 -26.57 2.60 -10.22
CA LYS A 34 -26.97 3.84 -9.57
C LYS A 34 -26.03 4.94 -10.04
N ARG A 35 -26.46 5.74 -11.01
CA ARG A 35 -25.66 6.86 -11.51
C ARG A 35 -25.49 7.92 -10.43
N GLN A 36 -24.31 8.51 -10.33
CA GLN A 36 -24.12 9.74 -9.56
C GLN A 36 -24.94 10.86 -10.22
N GLN A 37 -25.45 11.79 -9.41
CA GLN A 37 -26.12 12.98 -9.96
C GLN A 37 -25.11 13.77 -10.78
N ALA A 38 -25.18 13.64 -12.09
CA ALA A 38 -24.42 14.44 -13.02
C ALA A 38 -25.15 15.75 -13.29
N SER A 39 -24.40 16.84 -13.56
CA SER A 39 -25.00 18.06 -14.07
C SER A 39 -25.64 17.79 -15.44
N GLU A 40 -26.66 18.59 -15.82
CA GLU A 40 -27.32 18.44 -17.15
C GLU A 40 -26.32 18.48 -18.30
N MET A 41 -25.23 19.25 -18.18
CA MET A 41 -24.16 19.31 -19.17
C MET A 41 -23.34 18.01 -19.25
N GLN A 42 -23.16 17.30 -18.13
CA GLN A 42 -22.47 16.01 -18.07
C GLN A 42 -23.33 14.89 -18.65
N GLU A 43 -24.66 14.94 -18.45
CA GLU A 43 -25.61 13.99 -19.04
C GLU A 43 -25.69 14.14 -20.57
N ALA A 44 -25.73 15.36 -21.08
CA ALA A 44 -25.72 15.63 -22.52
C ALA A 44 -24.43 15.17 -23.21
N ALA A 45 -23.28 15.32 -22.56
CA ALA A 45 -22.02 14.81 -23.07
C ALA A 45 -21.96 13.28 -23.07
N PHE A 46 -22.65 12.64 -22.14
CA PHE A 46 -22.78 11.19 -22.01
C PHE A 46 -23.61 10.58 -23.14
N GLU A 47 -24.78 11.16 -23.42
CA GLU A 47 -25.69 10.66 -24.47
C GLU A 47 -25.06 10.73 -25.88
N GLN A 48 -24.24 11.74 -26.16
CA GLN A 48 -23.53 11.88 -27.43
C GLN A 48 -22.42 10.84 -27.64
N LYS A 49 -21.90 10.23 -26.56
CA LYS A 49 -20.73 9.33 -26.62
C LYS A 49 -21.07 7.85 -26.72
N ASP A 50 -22.21 7.44 -26.21
CA ASP A 50 -22.65 6.03 -26.31
C ASP A 50 -22.85 5.60 -27.76
N GLY A 51 -23.18 6.54 -28.65
CA GLY A 51 -23.31 6.26 -30.09
C GLY A 51 -21.98 6.16 -30.84
N ALA A 52 -20.91 6.80 -30.33
CA ALA A 52 -19.59 6.78 -30.97
C ALA A 52 -18.71 5.60 -30.52
N LYS A 53 -19.02 4.97 -29.39
CA LYS A 53 -18.26 3.85 -28.82
C LYS A 53 -18.30 2.58 -29.67
N ALA A 54 -19.39 2.32 -30.36
CA ALA A 54 -19.58 1.09 -31.12
C ALA A 54 -18.71 1.02 -32.38
N GLU A 55 -18.34 2.15 -32.97
CA GLU A 55 -17.58 2.20 -34.21
C GLU A 55 -16.06 2.11 -34.05
N ASN A 56 -15.52 2.42 -32.84
CA ASN A 56 -14.08 2.49 -32.59
C ASN A 56 -13.49 1.33 -31.77
N GLU A 57 -14.30 0.42 -31.23
CA GLU A 57 -13.78 -0.70 -30.41
C GLU A 57 -12.87 -1.65 -31.23
N ASP A 58 -13.15 -1.82 -32.51
CA ASP A 58 -12.34 -2.68 -33.39
C ASP A 58 -10.99 -2.06 -33.80
N ALA A 59 -10.77 -0.78 -33.53
CA ALA A 59 -9.57 -0.05 -33.93
C ALA A 59 -8.44 -0.05 -32.88
N PHE A 60 -8.72 -0.53 -31.66
CA PHE A 60 -7.74 -0.53 -30.56
C PHE A 60 -7.03 -1.87 -30.45
N ARG A 61 -5.71 -1.81 -30.14
CA ARG A 61 -4.97 -3.03 -29.80
C ARG A 61 -5.52 -3.63 -28.51
N GLU A 62 -5.46 -4.94 -28.45
CA GLU A 62 -5.99 -5.73 -27.34
C GLU A 62 -4.90 -5.91 -26.27
N TYR A 63 -5.27 -5.66 -25.02
CA TYR A 63 -4.37 -5.79 -23.88
C TYR A 63 -5.04 -6.58 -22.78
N ALA A 64 -4.30 -7.55 -22.22
CA ALA A 64 -4.77 -8.32 -21.09
C ALA A 64 -5.01 -7.41 -19.86
N PRO A 65 -5.90 -7.80 -18.93
CA PRO A 65 -6.18 -7.03 -17.72
C PRO A 65 -5.12 -7.23 -16.61
N LEU A 66 -3.99 -7.81 -16.94
CA LEU A 66 -2.85 -7.99 -16.05
C LEU A 66 -1.57 -7.96 -16.86
N GLU A 67 -0.48 -7.69 -16.15
CA GLU A 67 0.87 -8.00 -16.62
C GLU A 67 1.50 -8.99 -15.66
N ALA A 68 2.21 -9.97 -16.22
CA ALA A 68 2.97 -10.94 -15.44
C ALA A 68 4.20 -11.32 -16.25
N MET A 69 5.37 -10.96 -15.76
CA MET A 69 6.61 -11.20 -16.46
C MET A 69 7.30 -12.44 -15.92
N ILE A 70 7.50 -13.41 -16.80
CA ILE A 70 8.26 -14.62 -16.50
C ILE A 70 9.71 -14.44 -16.96
N THR A 71 10.67 -14.89 -16.16
CA THR A 71 12.10 -14.83 -16.49
C THR A 71 12.38 -15.47 -17.84
N GLY A 72 13.21 -14.81 -18.64
CA GLY A 72 13.71 -15.30 -19.92
C GLY A 72 13.15 -14.58 -21.13
N GLU A 73 11.99 -13.96 -21.02
CA GLU A 73 11.35 -13.26 -22.14
C GLU A 73 10.55 -12.06 -21.61
N ASN A 74 11.05 -10.85 -21.86
CA ASN A 74 10.44 -9.64 -21.32
C ASN A 74 9.13 -9.29 -22.03
N CYS A 75 9.24 -8.88 -23.29
CA CYS A 75 8.11 -8.44 -24.13
C CYS A 75 8.24 -9.09 -25.50
N PRO A 76 7.62 -10.27 -25.72
CA PRO A 76 7.87 -11.06 -26.94
C PRO A 76 7.30 -10.46 -28.22
N GLU A 77 6.32 -9.57 -28.11
CA GLU A 77 5.61 -9.04 -29.28
C GLU A 77 6.00 -7.61 -29.66
N ASP A 78 6.58 -6.85 -28.74
CA ASP A 78 6.81 -5.43 -28.94
C ASP A 78 8.19 -4.95 -28.52
N ARG A 79 8.59 -3.80 -29.04
CA ARG A 79 9.78 -3.06 -28.57
C ARG A 79 9.30 -1.99 -27.59
N MET A 80 9.52 -2.20 -26.30
CA MET A 80 8.85 -1.47 -25.24
C MET A 80 9.74 -0.62 -24.35
N GLY A 81 11.04 -0.69 -24.52
CA GLY A 81 11.92 -0.16 -23.48
C GLY A 81 11.63 -0.87 -22.18
N ASN A 82 11.30 -0.13 -21.14
CA ASN A 82 11.02 -0.70 -19.82
C ASN A 82 9.54 -0.58 -19.41
N GLN A 83 8.65 -0.35 -20.37
CA GLN A 83 7.22 -0.32 -20.11
C GLN A 83 6.71 -1.70 -19.69
N LEU A 84 5.83 -1.73 -18.71
CA LEU A 84 5.23 -2.97 -18.22
C LEU A 84 3.96 -3.29 -19.03
N ILE A 85 4.18 -3.69 -20.27
CA ILE A 85 3.10 -4.04 -21.23
C ILE A 85 3.50 -5.25 -22.03
N HIS A 86 2.49 -6.02 -22.50
CA HIS A 86 2.66 -7.25 -23.27
C HIS A 86 3.73 -8.18 -22.69
N THR A 87 3.73 -8.35 -21.37
CA THR A 87 4.67 -9.22 -20.69
C THR A 87 4.48 -10.68 -21.10
N SER A 88 5.52 -11.48 -20.90
CA SER A 88 5.60 -12.84 -21.43
C SER A 88 4.41 -13.73 -21.08
N LEU A 89 3.89 -13.65 -19.85
CA LEU A 89 2.72 -14.44 -19.48
C LEU A 89 1.42 -13.78 -19.94
N ALA A 90 1.33 -12.46 -19.85
CA ALA A 90 0.10 -11.74 -20.22
C ALA A 90 -0.36 -12.03 -21.65
N VAL A 91 0.59 -12.13 -22.58
CA VAL A 91 0.28 -12.39 -24.00
C VAL A 91 -0.10 -13.85 -24.29
N LYS A 92 0.15 -14.76 -23.35
CA LYS A 92 -0.13 -16.20 -23.51
C LYS A 92 -1.40 -16.65 -22.81
N LEU A 93 -1.82 -15.94 -21.77
CA LEU A 93 -2.98 -16.32 -20.98
C LEU A 93 -4.27 -16.25 -21.78
N GLN A 94 -5.05 -17.32 -21.70
CA GLN A 94 -6.37 -17.41 -22.34
C GLN A 94 -7.46 -17.39 -21.28
N TYR A 95 -8.60 -16.79 -21.65
CA TYR A 95 -9.79 -16.75 -20.80
C TYR A 95 -10.38 -18.15 -20.66
N GLU A 96 -10.70 -18.53 -19.43
CA GLU A 96 -11.36 -19.80 -19.13
C GLU A 96 -12.82 -19.58 -18.73
N ARG A 97 -13.05 -18.79 -17.70
CA ARG A 97 -14.37 -18.49 -17.16
C ARG A 97 -14.28 -17.36 -16.16
N HIS A 98 -15.40 -16.89 -15.66
CA HIS A 98 -15.47 -15.99 -14.51
C HIS A 98 -16.62 -16.38 -13.60
N GLU A 99 -16.54 -15.98 -12.34
CA GLU A 99 -17.53 -16.24 -11.31
C GLU A 99 -17.89 -14.93 -10.60
N ARG A 100 -19.14 -14.86 -10.14
CA ARG A 100 -19.59 -13.84 -9.21
C ARG A 100 -19.96 -14.49 -7.90
N ARG A 101 -19.49 -13.94 -6.80
CA ARG A 101 -19.85 -14.38 -5.46
C ARG A 101 -20.39 -13.19 -4.67
N GLN A 102 -21.57 -13.38 -4.05
CA GLN A 102 -22.11 -12.41 -3.12
C GLN A 102 -21.25 -12.36 -1.85
N THR A 103 -20.92 -11.16 -1.39
CA THR A 103 -20.22 -10.94 -0.12
C THR A 103 -21.15 -10.21 0.85
N GLU A 104 -20.76 -10.06 2.10
CA GLU A 104 -21.57 -9.37 3.12
C GLU A 104 -21.84 -7.91 2.74
N ASP A 105 -20.89 -7.28 2.05
CA ASP A 105 -20.90 -5.84 1.76
C ASP A 105 -20.86 -5.52 0.26
N GLY A 106 -21.11 -6.50 -0.60
CA GLY A 106 -21.11 -6.31 -2.05
C GLY A 106 -20.97 -7.61 -2.82
N ALA A 107 -20.05 -7.65 -3.77
CA ALA A 107 -19.81 -8.82 -4.59
C ALA A 107 -18.33 -8.91 -4.99
N GLU A 108 -17.86 -10.12 -5.24
CA GLU A 108 -16.54 -10.38 -5.78
C GLU A 108 -16.66 -11.12 -7.11
N TYR A 109 -15.91 -10.65 -8.10
CA TYR A 109 -15.76 -11.32 -9.39
C TYR A 109 -14.36 -11.86 -9.51
N VAL A 110 -14.25 -13.11 -9.97
CA VAL A 110 -12.97 -13.76 -10.22
C VAL A 110 -12.93 -14.22 -11.66
N PHE A 111 -11.92 -13.79 -12.40
CA PHE A 111 -11.65 -14.22 -13.78
C PHE A 111 -10.52 -15.23 -13.77
N PHE A 112 -10.74 -16.37 -14.42
CA PHE A 112 -9.79 -17.48 -14.50
C PHE A 112 -9.15 -17.50 -15.87
N LEU A 113 -7.81 -17.41 -15.89
CA LEU A 113 -7.00 -17.44 -17.10
C LEU A 113 -5.99 -18.57 -17.01
N LYS A 114 -5.60 -19.12 -18.14
CA LYS A 114 -4.61 -20.19 -18.18
C LYS A 114 -3.75 -20.13 -19.44
N ASP A 115 -2.53 -20.66 -19.34
CA ASP A 115 -1.65 -20.92 -20.46
C ASP A 115 -1.31 -22.40 -20.48
N GLU A 116 -1.76 -23.10 -21.52
CA GLU A 116 -1.56 -24.55 -21.67
C GLU A 116 -0.08 -24.90 -21.87
N ASP A 117 0.70 -24.04 -22.51
CA ASP A 117 2.10 -24.33 -22.86
C ASP A 117 3.02 -24.34 -21.62
N THR A 118 2.88 -23.37 -20.75
CA THR A 118 3.70 -23.28 -19.54
C THR A 118 3.05 -23.94 -18.33
N GLY A 119 1.73 -24.17 -18.37
CA GLY A 119 0.95 -24.62 -17.22
C GLY A 119 0.68 -23.52 -16.21
N MET A 120 1.02 -22.26 -16.51
CA MET A 120 0.74 -21.14 -15.64
C MET A 120 -0.73 -20.75 -15.72
N ALA A 121 -1.28 -20.33 -14.59
CA ALA A 121 -2.66 -19.86 -14.49
C ALA A 121 -2.70 -18.56 -13.69
N ALA A 122 -3.71 -17.75 -13.95
CA ALA A 122 -3.93 -16.52 -13.20
C ALA A 122 -5.39 -16.40 -12.80
N ARG A 123 -5.62 -15.80 -11.66
CA ARG A 123 -6.95 -15.42 -11.19
C ARG A 123 -6.94 -13.94 -10.89
N LEU A 124 -7.89 -13.22 -11.49
CA LEU A 124 -8.05 -11.78 -11.31
C LEU A 124 -9.24 -11.54 -10.40
N HIS A 125 -9.01 -10.92 -9.25
CA HIS A 125 -10.03 -10.65 -8.25
C HIS A 125 -10.44 -9.18 -8.32
N TYR A 126 -11.76 -8.94 -8.42
CA TYR A 126 -12.35 -7.61 -8.40
C TYR A 126 -13.47 -7.62 -7.36
N ARG A 127 -13.27 -6.88 -6.27
CA ARG A 127 -14.25 -6.81 -5.19
C ARG A 127 -14.95 -5.46 -5.21
N PHE A 128 -16.29 -5.54 -5.24
CA PHE A 128 -17.18 -4.40 -5.25
C PHE A 128 -17.83 -4.24 -3.89
N TYR A 129 -18.09 -3.00 -3.49
CA TYR A 129 -18.71 -2.67 -2.22
C TYR A 129 -20.02 -1.92 -2.48
N ALA A 130 -21.08 -2.30 -1.75
CA ALA A 130 -22.37 -1.62 -1.87
C ALA A 130 -22.21 -0.13 -1.54
N GLU A 131 -22.82 0.73 -2.34
CA GLU A 131 -22.83 2.18 -2.19
C GLU A 131 -21.47 2.88 -2.39
N LEU A 132 -20.42 2.14 -2.77
CA LEU A 132 -19.10 2.71 -3.03
C LEU A 132 -18.73 2.60 -4.50
N ASN A 133 -18.13 3.67 -5.05
CA ASN A 133 -17.60 3.68 -6.40
C ASN A 133 -16.09 3.34 -6.42
N VAL A 134 -15.75 2.27 -5.71
CA VAL A 134 -14.36 1.77 -5.59
C VAL A 134 -14.37 0.26 -5.75
N ILE A 135 -13.37 -0.24 -6.49
CA ILE A 135 -13.12 -1.67 -6.67
C ILE A 135 -11.78 -2.01 -6.04
N SER A 136 -11.74 -3.04 -5.21
CA SER A 136 -10.50 -3.60 -4.67
C SER A 136 -10.02 -4.72 -5.60
N CYS A 137 -8.73 -4.73 -5.93
CA CYS A 137 -8.17 -5.64 -6.95
C CYS A 137 -6.92 -6.34 -6.45
N HIS A 138 -6.76 -7.60 -6.83
CA HIS A 138 -5.48 -8.31 -6.73
C HIS A 138 -5.44 -9.44 -7.76
N THR A 139 -4.23 -9.93 -8.03
CA THR A 139 -3.96 -10.99 -8.99
C THR A 139 -3.28 -12.16 -8.29
N GLU A 140 -3.71 -13.37 -8.58
CA GLU A 140 -3.01 -14.59 -8.19
C GLU A 140 -2.40 -15.24 -9.43
N VAL A 141 -1.14 -15.69 -9.31
CA VAL A 141 -0.44 -16.44 -10.35
C VAL A 141 -0.04 -17.78 -9.78
N GLU A 142 -0.46 -18.87 -10.42
CA GLU A 142 -0.23 -20.24 -9.97
C GLU A 142 0.57 -21.01 -11.02
N ASN A 143 1.53 -21.77 -10.57
CA ASN A 143 2.27 -22.70 -11.43
C ASN A 143 1.61 -24.08 -11.37
N ARG A 144 0.81 -24.42 -12.38
CA ARG A 144 0.21 -25.76 -12.57
C ARG A 144 1.01 -26.63 -13.50
N GLY A 145 2.16 -26.14 -13.95
CA GLY A 145 3.06 -26.88 -14.84
C GLY A 145 3.99 -27.82 -14.09
N THR A 146 4.99 -28.31 -14.80
CA THR A 146 5.97 -29.28 -14.28
C THR A 146 7.33 -28.68 -14.02
N LEU A 147 7.60 -27.45 -14.48
CA LEU A 147 8.87 -26.77 -14.35
C LEU A 147 8.73 -25.54 -13.45
N PRO A 148 9.76 -25.20 -12.65
CA PRO A 148 9.78 -23.93 -11.94
C PRO A 148 9.70 -22.74 -12.89
N GLN A 149 9.01 -21.67 -12.49
CA GLN A 149 8.88 -20.44 -13.26
C GLN A 149 9.25 -19.24 -12.36
N GLY A 150 10.12 -18.37 -12.88
CA GLY A 150 10.51 -17.16 -12.17
C GLY A 150 9.57 -16.00 -12.54
N LEU A 151 9.08 -15.28 -11.53
CA LEU A 151 8.28 -14.08 -11.72
C LEU A 151 9.13 -12.84 -11.45
N GLU A 152 9.07 -11.85 -12.36
CA GLU A 152 9.79 -10.58 -12.24
C GLU A 152 8.86 -9.40 -12.03
N ALA A 153 7.59 -9.54 -12.35
CA ALA A 153 6.55 -8.52 -12.10
C ALA A 153 5.17 -9.15 -12.19
N VAL A 154 4.26 -8.71 -11.33
CA VAL A 154 2.84 -9.08 -11.39
C VAL A 154 2.03 -7.84 -11.01
N THR A 155 1.15 -7.38 -11.92
CA THR A 155 0.28 -6.23 -11.63
C THR A 155 -0.90 -6.62 -10.77
N SER A 156 -1.35 -5.67 -9.95
CA SER A 156 -2.61 -5.77 -9.20
C SER A 156 -3.78 -5.23 -10.02
N PHE A 157 -3.51 -4.26 -10.91
CA PHE A 157 -4.48 -3.67 -11.82
C PHE A 157 -3.79 -3.20 -13.10
N SER A 158 -4.47 -3.35 -14.24
CA SER A 158 -3.98 -2.92 -15.55
C SER A 158 -5.15 -2.49 -16.43
N LEU A 159 -5.05 -1.30 -17.02
CA LEU A 159 -6.07 -0.78 -17.92
C LEU A 159 -5.41 0.00 -19.07
N HIS A 160 -5.81 -0.29 -20.30
CA HIS A 160 -5.44 0.47 -21.49
C HIS A 160 -6.64 1.22 -22.07
N GLY A 161 -6.36 2.32 -22.76
CA GLY A 161 -7.41 3.13 -23.37
C GLY A 161 -8.09 4.08 -22.40
N LEU A 162 -7.32 4.69 -21.49
CA LEU A 162 -7.86 5.67 -20.53
C LEU A 162 -8.56 6.85 -21.23
N GLU A 163 -8.14 7.18 -22.45
CA GLU A 163 -8.66 8.27 -23.28
C GLU A 163 -9.87 7.87 -24.14
N ARG A 164 -10.28 6.61 -24.10
CA ARG A 164 -11.25 6.02 -25.06
C ARG A 164 -12.60 6.74 -25.09
N ASP A 165 -13.01 7.35 -24.01
CA ASP A 165 -14.31 8.02 -23.87
C ASP A 165 -14.33 9.46 -24.38
N GLY A 166 -13.23 9.97 -24.93
CA GLY A 166 -13.14 11.36 -25.36
C GLY A 166 -12.75 11.54 -26.82
N ASN A 167 -12.82 12.78 -27.26
CA ASN A 167 -12.47 13.18 -28.62
C ASN A 167 -11.19 14.05 -28.66
N LEU A 168 -10.86 14.74 -27.58
CA LEU A 168 -9.66 15.57 -27.51
C LEU A 168 -8.40 14.71 -27.32
N PRO A 169 -7.25 15.14 -27.80
CA PRO A 169 -5.98 14.52 -27.44
C PRO A 169 -5.84 14.45 -25.91
N TYR A 170 -5.29 13.37 -25.41
CA TYR A 170 -5.31 13.14 -23.95
C TYR A 170 -4.54 14.23 -23.18
N GLU A 171 -3.50 14.84 -23.75
CA GLU A 171 -2.75 15.92 -23.09
C GLU A 171 -3.57 17.21 -22.95
N GLU A 172 -4.62 17.38 -23.71
CA GLU A 172 -5.51 18.54 -23.64
C GLU A 172 -6.68 18.36 -22.69
N ARG A 173 -6.92 17.12 -22.25
CA ARG A 173 -8.12 16.81 -21.43
C ARG A 173 -7.79 16.31 -20.05
N PHE A 174 -6.67 15.60 -19.84
CA PHE A 174 -6.36 14.99 -18.54
C PHE A 174 -5.43 15.88 -17.69
N ARG A 175 -5.73 15.86 -16.40
CA ARG A 175 -4.84 16.33 -15.35
C ARG A 175 -4.49 15.18 -14.43
N LEU A 176 -3.21 14.95 -14.22
CA LEU A 176 -2.71 13.90 -13.34
C LEU A 176 -2.27 14.51 -12.02
N HIS A 177 -2.92 14.09 -10.94
CA HIS A 177 -2.56 14.50 -9.59
C HIS A 177 -1.60 13.48 -8.99
N LEU A 178 -0.47 13.97 -8.50
CA LEU A 178 0.50 13.24 -7.72
C LEU A 178 0.62 13.87 -6.35
N VAL A 179 0.92 13.05 -5.36
CA VAL A 179 1.18 13.54 -4.00
C VAL A 179 2.63 13.30 -3.68
N HIS A 180 3.43 14.34 -3.80
CA HIS A 180 4.82 14.31 -3.38
C HIS A 180 4.87 14.28 -1.86
N ASN A 181 5.83 13.58 -1.32
CA ASN A 181 5.96 13.40 0.11
C ASN A 181 7.42 13.32 0.50
N GLY A 182 7.71 13.64 1.73
CA GLY A 182 9.05 13.56 2.28
C GLY A 182 9.02 14.01 3.74
N TRP A 183 10.09 13.72 4.46
CA TRP A 183 10.19 14.15 5.86
C TRP A 183 10.13 15.68 5.95
N GLN A 184 9.19 16.17 6.75
CA GLN A 184 8.86 17.60 6.89
C GLN A 184 8.39 18.27 5.59
N LYS A 185 7.99 17.46 4.60
CA LYS A 185 7.43 17.88 3.33
C LYS A 185 6.28 16.97 2.93
N GLU A 186 5.46 16.61 3.90
CA GLU A 186 4.35 15.69 3.70
C GLU A 186 3.23 16.33 2.87
N LEU A 187 2.52 15.48 2.11
CA LEU A 187 1.29 15.79 1.41
C LEU A 187 1.39 17.01 0.46
N GLN A 188 2.40 17.02 -0.39
CA GLN A 188 2.58 18.07 -1.40
C GLN A 188 1.82 17.68 -2.68
N TRP A 189 0.54 18.03 -2.72
CA TRP A 189 -0.32 17.76 -3.88
C TRP A 189 0.08 18.64 -5.07
N HIS A 190 0.14 18.03 -6.26
CA HIS A 190 0.38 18.77 -7.50
C HIS A 190 -0.41 18.16 -8.66
N ALA A 191 -0.99 19.02 -9.49
CA ALA A 191 -1.70 18.62 -10.71
C ALA A 191 -0.81 18.93 -11.93
N TYR A 192 -0.56 17.91 -12.74
CA TYR A 192 0.23 18.03 -13.96
C TYR A 192 -0.66 17.90 -15.18
N SER A 193 -0.35 18.68 -16.24
CA SER A 193 -0.78 18.27 -17.57
C SER A 193 0.07 17.09 -18.01
N LEU A 194 -0.44 16.23 -18.90
CA LEU A 194 0.35 15.10 -19.38
C LEU A 194 1.52 15.53 -20.24
N SER A 195 1.39 16.65 -20.96
CA SER A 195 2.51 17.22 -21.74
C SER A 195 3.68 17.68 -20.87
N GLU A 196 3.44 18.21 -19.67
CA GLU A 196 4.50 18.51 -18.71
C GLU A 196 5.32 17.28 -18.33
N LEU A 197 4.72 16.11 -18.42
CA LEU A 197 5.34 14.82 -18.13
C LEU A 197 5.90 14.13 -19.38
N GLY A 198 5.87 14.82 -20.53
CA GLY A 198 6.36 14.30 -21.79
C GLY A 198 5.41 13.33 -22.49
N LEU A 199 4.16 13.25 -22.03
CA LEU A 199 3.12 12.43 -22.64
C LEU A 199 2.26 13.29 -23.56
N THR A 200 2.35 13.03 -24.86
CA THR A 200 1.55 13.70 -25.89
C THR A 200 1.01 12.65 -26.85
N ALA A 201 -0.24 12.83 -27.28
CA ALA A 201 -0.91 11.86 -28.13
C ALA A 201 -0.17 11.70 -29.47
N SER A 202 -0.03 10.46 -29.91
CA SER A 202 0.57 10.16 -31.21
C SER A 202 -0.35 10.62 -32.34
N GLN A 203 0.22 11.34 -33.31
CA GLN A 203 -0.55 11.79 -34.49
C GLN A 203 -0.99 10.64 -35.41
N LYS A 204 -0.38 9.47 -35.28
CA LYS A 204 -0.70 8.28 -36.08
C LYS A 204 -0.82 7.05 -35.18
N PRO A 205 -1.93 6.94 -34.44
CA PRO A 205 -2.16 5.81 -33.54
C PRO A 205 -2.03 4.47 -34.27
N GLY A 206 -1.45 3.49 -33.59
CA GLY A 206 -1.32 2.12 -34.10
C GLY A 206 -0.20 1.89 -35.10
N ARG A 207 0.42 2.93 -35.64
CA ARG A 207 1.49 2.79 -36.63
C ARG A 207 2.89 2.81 -36.02
N TYR A 208 3.07 3.63 -34.98
CA TYR A 208 4.33 3.74 -34.25
C TYR A 208 4.08 3.63 -32.76
N ASN A 209 4.88 2.85 -32.07
CA ASN A 209 4.79 2.69 -30.63
C ASN A 209 5.69 3.71 -29.95
N SER A 210 5.11 4.55 -29.13
CA SER A 210 5.87 5.36 -28.19
C SER A 210 6.36 4.48 -27.04
N THR A 211 7.57 4.76 -26.55
CA THR A 211 8.09 4.13 -25.33
C THR A 211 7.99 5.09 -24.13
N LYS A 212 7.26 6.19 -24.29
CA LYS A 212 7.13 7.19 -23.23
C LYS A 212 6.17 6.74 -22.15
N PHE A 213 6.65 6.76 -20.92
CA PHE A 213 5.84 6.56 -19.73
C PHE A 213 6.48 7.31 -18.57
N ILE A 214 5.69 7.51 -17.53
CA ILE A 214 6.19 7.92 -16.23
C ILE A 214 5.94 6.82 -15.22
N SER A 215 6.89 6.62 -14.33
CA SER A 215 6.77 5.67 -13.24
C SER A 215 6.85 6.40 -11.90
N VAL A 216 5.99 6.01 -10.99
CA VAL A 216 6.02 6.46 -9.61
C VAL A 216 6.21 5.21 -8.77
N THR A 217 7.31 5.20 -8.01
CA THR A 217 7.78 3.97 -7.40
C THR A 217 8.32 4.23 -6.00
N ASN A 218 8.19 3.25 -5.13
CA ASN A 218 8.86 3.21 -3.85
C ASN A 218 9.62 1.91 -3.70
N THR A 219 10.86 1.98 -3.22
CA THR A 219 11.66 0.82 -2.87
C THR A 219 12.02 0.90 -1.39
N GLY A 220 11.55 -0.06 -0.60
CA GLY A 220 11.84 -0.11 0.83
C GLY A 220 10.61 -0.09 1.71
N ALA A 221 10.84 0.08 3.01
CA ALA A 221 9.80 -0.01 4.02
C ALA A 221 9.20 1.34 4.44
N TRP A 222 9.79 2.44 4.05
CA TRP A 222 9.15 3.76 4.14
C TRP A 222 8.29 3.95 2.88
N SER A 223 7.08 3.44 2.94
CA SER A 223 6.18 3.32 1.78
C SER A 223 5.78 4.66 1.15
N THR A 224 5.88 5.75 1.90
CA THR A 224 5.50 7.09 1.44
C THR A 224 6.63 8.11 1.53
N LYS A 225 7.89 7.67 1.43
CA LYS A 225 9.03 8.56 1.59
C LYS A 225 9.21 9.59 0.46
N GLN A 226 8.68 9.33 -0.73
CA GLN A 226 8.76 10.25 -1.86
C GLN A 226 7.40 10.61 -2.45
N TYR A 227 6.46 9.67 -2.41
CA TYR A 227 5.11 9.82 -2.95
C TYR A 227 4.13 9.03 -2.10
N LEU A 228 2.88 9.48 -2.05
CA LEU A 228 1.81 8.57 -1.64
C LEU A 228 1.56 7.55 -2.76
N PRO A 229 1.19 6.31 -2.42
CA PRO A 229 0.98 5.26 -3.42
C PRO A 229 -0.38 5.41 -4.12
N LEU A 230 -0.65 6.59 -4.64
CA LEU A 230 -1.91 6.91 -5.32
C LEU A 230 -1.72 7.91 -6.44
N GLY A 231 -2.67 7.91 -7.38
CA GLY A 231 -2.76 8.90 -8.43
C GLY A 231 -4.22 9.17 -8.76
N ILE A 232 -4.49 10.37 -9.29
CA ILE A 232 -5.82 10.77 -9.74
C ILE A 232 -5.71 11.36 -11.12
N LEU A 233 -6.47 10.81 -12.05
CA LEU A 233 -6.58 11.31 -13.41
C LEU A 233 -7.93 12.00 -13.55
N GLU A 234 -7.93 13.34 -13.61
CA GLU A 234 -9.12 14.12 -13.90
C GLU A 234 -9.30 14.25 -15.41
N ASP A 235 -10.51 14.06 -15.88
CA ASP A 235 -10.87 14.23 -17.30
C ASP A 235 -11.71 15.49 -17.43
N GLU A 236 -11.10 16.56 -17.91
CA GLU A 236 -11.78 17.86 -18.09
C GLU A 236 -12.80 17.83 -19.23
N GLU A 237 -12.65 16.90 -20.19
CA GLU A 237 -13.60 16.75 -21.27
C GLU A 237 -14.90 16.06 -20.83
N THR A 238 -14.81 15.00 -20.02
CA THR A 238 -15.98 14.22 -19.58
C THR A 238 -16.51 14.60 -18.22
N GLY A 239 -15.72 15.34 -17.43
CA GLY A 239 -16.08 15.66 -16.04
C GLY A 239 -15.97 14.48 -15.10
N LYS A 240 -15.18 13.46 -15.43
CA LYS A 240 -15.00 12.25 -14.64
C LYS A 240 -13.58 12.14 -14.10
N PHE A 241 -13.41 11.28 -13.11
CA PHE A 241 -12.10 10.94 -12.58
C PHE A 241 -11.89 9.43 -12.59
N LEU A 242 -10.64 9.03 -12.72
CA LEU A 242 -10.14 7.70 -12.40
C LEU A 242 -9.06 7.87 -11.35
N ALA A 243 -9.18 7.19 -10.22
CA ALA A 243 -8.17 7.24 -9.17
C ALA A 243 -7.75 5.82 -8.81
N TRP A 244 -6.53 5.69 -8.31
CA TRP A 244 -5.99 4.40 -7.88
C TRP A 244 -5.11 4.59 -6.66
N GLN A 245 -5.02 3.52 -5.85
CA GLN A 245 -4.08 3.43 -4.75
C GLN A 245 -3.53 2.00 -4.66
N ILE A 246 -2.29 1.87 -4.21
CA ILE A 246 -1.67 0.57 -3.94
C ILE A 246 -1.62 0.40 -2.43
N GLU A 247 -2.13 -0.73 -1.93
CA GLU A 247 -2.34 -0.96 -0.49
C GLU A 247 -1.24 -1.86 0.06
N HIS A 248 -0.05 -1.28 0.19
CA HIS A 248 1.13 -2.00 0.67
C HIS A 248 2.06 -1.07 1.44
N ASN A 249 2.61 -1.57 2.53
CA ASN A 249 3.52 -0.83 3.42
C ASN A 249 5.00 -1.04 3.07
N GLY A 250 5.30 -1.39 1.85
CA GLY A 250 6.66 -1.63 1.37
C GLY A 250 6.89 -1.06 -0.03
N SER A 251 7.55 -1.85 -0.87
CA SER A 251 7.83 -1.46 -2.26
C SER A 251 6.58 -1.57 -3.12
N TRP A 252 6.33 -0.57 -3.94
CA TRP A 252 5.21 -0.52 -4.86
C TRP A 252 5.58 0.28 -6.11
N HIS A 253 4.79 0.10 -7.17
CA HIS A 253 5.03 0.74 -8.46
C HIS A 253 3.71 0.99 -9.18
N TRP A 254 3.55 2.18 -9.76
CA TRP A 254 2.57 2.39 -10.80
C TRP A 254 3.18 3.20 -11.92
N GLU A 255 2.64 3.02 -13.11
CA GLU A 255 3.07 3.76 -14.28
C GLU A 255 1.89 4.14 -15.15
N ILE A 256 1.99 5.29 -15.79
CA ILE A 256 1.09 5.76 -16.82
C ILE A 256 1.92 6.06 -18.06
N GLY A 257 1.49 5.60 -19.21
CA GLY A 257 2.25 5.77 -20.43
C GLY A 257 1.40 5.58 -21.68
N GLU A 258 2.05 5.70 -22.82
CA GLU A 258 1.41 5.50 -24.12
C GLU A 258 1.96 4.25 -24.79
N HIS A 259 1.06 3.47 -25.37
CA HIS A 259 1.43 2.39 -26.26
C HIS A 259 0.42 2.27 -27.40
N ALA A 260 0.90 2.22 -28.62
CA ALA A 260 0.06 2.13 -29.84
C ALA A 260 -1.06 3.19 -29.88
N GLY A 261 -0.77 4.39 -29.41
CA GLY A 261 -1.73 5.49 -29.37
C GLY A 261 -2.72 5.44 -28.22
N GLN A 262 -2.60 4.48 -27.31
CA GLN A 262 -3.47 4.34 -26.14
C GLN A 262 -2.72 4.70 -24.86
N LEU A 263 -3.39 5.45 -24.02
CA LEU A 263 -2.91 5.75 -22.67
C LEU A 263 -3.26 4.59 -21.73
N TYR A 264 -2.29 4.16 -20.90
CA TYR A 264 -2.49 3.02 -20.02
C TYR A 264 -2.08 3.33 -18.58
N LEU A 265 -2.59 2.53 -17.67
CA LEU A 265 -2.24 2.52 -16.25
C LEU A 265 -1.87 1.10 -15.81
N LYS A 266 -0.74 0.97 -15.11
CA LYS A 266 -0.36 -0.26 -14.40
C LYS A 266 -0.14 0.07 -12.94
N ALA A 267 -0.70 -0.74 -12.04
CA ALA A 267 -0.45 -0.67 -10.61
C ALA A 267 0.04 -2.03 -10.12
N ALA A 268 1.12 -2.03 -9.36
CA ALA A 268 1.79 -3.24 -8.91
C ALA A 268 2.46 -3.04 -7.55
N GLY A 269 2.79 -4.14 -6.88
CA GLY A 269 3.73 -4.14 -5.78
C GLY A 269 5.17 -4.04 -6.29
N PRO A 270 6.13 -4.71 -5.63
CA PRO A 270 7.52 -4.67 -6.08
C PRO A 270 7.70 -5.38 -7.43
N THR A 271 8.64 -4.88 -8.23
CA THR A 271 9.09 -5.51 -9.47
C THR A 271 10.60 -5.74 -9.40
N GLU A 272 11.14 -6.59 -10.24
CA GLU A 272 12.60 -6.81 -10.30
C GLU A 272 13.32 -5.52 -10.67
N GLN A 273 12.81 -4.82 -11.67
CA GLN A 273 13.46 -3.61 -12.19
C GLN A 273 13.58 -2.51 -11.16
N TYR A 274 12.53 -2.29 -10.36
CA TYR A 274 12.46 -1.12 -9.47
C TYR A 274 12.69 -1.45 -7.99
N ALA A 275 12.55 -2.73 -7.60
CA ALA A 275 12.60 -3.11 -6.20
C ALA A 275 13.35 -4.42 -5.95
N HIS A 276 14.12 -4.89 -6.91
CA HIS A 276 14.89 -6.15 -6.79
C HIS A 276 14.01 -7.33 -6.36
N TRP A 277 12.79 -7.40 -6.90
CA TRP A 277 11.84 -8.44 -6.55
C TRP A 277 11.82 -9.53 -7.62
N TYR A 278 12.15 -10.72 -7.23
CA TYR A 278 12.07 -11.94 -8.01
C TYR A 278 11.50 -13.03 -7.14
N LYS A 279 10.56 -13.81 -7.70
CA LYS A 279 9.94 -14.93 -7.00
C LYS A 279 9.93 -16.16 -7.89
N GLU A 280 10.55 -17.25 -7.45
CA GLU A 280 10.45 -18.53 -8.13
C GLU A 280 9.20 -19.26 -7.66
N LEU A 281 8.33 -19.62 -8.61
CA LEU A 281 7.19 -20.48 -8.36
C LEU A 281 7.55 -21.91 -8.79
N LYS A 282 7.64 -22.80 -7.83
CA LYS A 282 7.73 -24.24 -8.08
C LYS A 282 6.36 -24.78 -8.47
N PRO A 283 6.30 -25.95 -9.16
CA PRO A 283 5.01 -26.58 -9.46
C PRO A 283 4.10 -26.67 -8.22
N GLY A 284 2.88 -26.21 -8.36
CA GLY A 284 1.88 -26.17 -7.28
C GLY A 284 1.89 -24.90 -6.42
N GLU A 285 2.87 -24.02 -6.56
CA GLU A 285 2.94 -22.79 -5.78
C GLU A 285 2.14 -21.66 -6.42
N THR A 286 1.62 -20.75 -5.57
CA THR A 286 0.85 -19.57 -5.96
C THR A 286 1.46 -18.31 -5.36
N PHE A 287 1.55 -17.25 -6.16
CA PHE A 287 1.89 -15.91 -5.70
C PHE A 287 0.65 -15.02 -5.76
N VAL A 288 0.43 -14.23 -4.70
CA VAL A 288 -0.67 -13.26 -4.60
C VAL A 288 -0.07 -11.87 -4.62
N SER A 289 -0.51 -11.03 -5.57
CA SER A 289 -0.03 -9.64 -5.65
C SER A 289 -0.49 -8.82 -4.45
N VAL A 290 0.16 -7.67 -4.23
CA VAL A 290 -0.33 -6.70 -3.24
C VAL A 290 -1.69 -6.18 -3.70
N PRO A 291 -2.60 -5.79 -2.77
CA PRO A 291 -3.88 -5.22 -3.18
C PRO A 291 -3.74 -3.83 -3.76
N ALA A 292 -4.66 -3.48 -4.65
CA ALA A 292 -4.84 -2.12 -5.15
C ALA A 292 -6.34 -1.79 -5.13
N ALA A 293 -6.67 -0.51 -5.16
CA ALA A 293 -8.04 -0.05 -5.31
C ALA A 293 -8.15 0.95 -6.43
N VAL A 294 -9.27 0.93 -7.14
CA VAL A 294 -9.57 1.84 -8.25
C VAL A 294 -10.92 2.49 -7.99
N ALA A 295 -10.96 3.82 -8.06
CA ALA A 295 -12.18 4.61 -7.94
C ALA A 295 -12.51 5.28 -9.26
N TYR A 296 -13.77 5.37 -9.59
CA TYR A 296 -14.24 6.00 -10.82
C TYR A 296 -15.58 6.68 -10.56
N GLY A 297 -15.74 7.87 -11.11
CA GLY A 297 -17.00 8.59 -10.97
C GLY A 297 -16.95 9.97 -11.57
N CYS A 298 -18.03 10.73 -11.35
CA CYS A 298 -18.14 12.12 -11.78
C CYS A 298 -17.49 13.05 -10.77
N GLY A 299 -16.82 14.08 -11.27
CA GLY A 299 -16.22 15.12 -10.46
C GLY A 299 -14.74 15.27 -10.67
N ARG A 300 -14.10 16.02 -9.78
CA ARG A 300 -12.69 16.36 -9.81
C ARG A 300 -11.92 15.57 -8.74
N ALA A 301 -10.69 15.98 -8.49
CA ALA A 301 -9.82 15.31 -7.52
C ALA A 301 -10.45 15.22 -6.12
N ASP A 302 -11.21 16.23 -5.70
CA ASP A 302 -11.88 16.21 -4.39
C ASP A 302 -12.88 15.05 -4.27
N GLU A 303 -13.65 14.79 -5.32
CA GLU A 303 -14.59 13.67 -5.35
C GLU A 303 -13.86 12.33 -5.38
N ALA A 304 -12.73 12.26 -6.06
CA ALA A 304 -11.88 11.06 -6.04
C ALA A 304 -11.35 10.78 -4.64
N VAL A 305 -10.86 11.80 -3.94
CA VAL A 305 -10.40 11.67 -2.55
C VAL A 305 -11.55 11.25 -1.63
N ARG A 306 -12.75 11.81 -1.82
CA ARG A 306 -13.94 11.41 -1.05
C ARG A 306 -14.28 9.93 -1.28
N ALA A 307 -14.22 9.46 -2.52
CA ALA A 307 -14.47 8.06 -2.84
C ALA A 307 -13.48 7.13 -2.14
N LEU A 308 -12.18 7.42 -2.24
CA LEU A 308 -11.14 6.64 -1.59
C LEU A 308 -11.25 6.71 -0.06
N THR A 309 -11.61 7.87 0.48
CA THR A 309 -11.80 8.05 1.93
C THR A 309 -12.99 7.23 2.45
N ALA A 310 -14.11 7.26 1.73
CA ALA A 310 -15.28 6.45 2.08
C ALA A 310 -14.94 4.96 2.07
N TYR A 311 -14.20 4.52 1.06
CA TYR A 311 -13.71 3.15 0.95
C TYR A 311 -12.79 2.78 2.11
N ARG A 312 -11.80 3.61 2.42
CA ARG A 312 -10.86 3.37 3.53
C ARG A 312 -11.58 3.28 4.88
N ARG A 313 -12.57 4.14 5.11
CA ARG A 313 -13.40 4.09 6.32
C ARG A 313 -14.22 2.80 6.41
N HIS A 314 -14.65 2.28 5.27
CA HIS A 314 -15.42 1.04 5.22
C HIS A 314 -14.56 -0.19 5.52
N ILE A 315 -13.34 -0.27 4.95
CA ILE A 315 -12.51 -1.48 5.06
C ILE A 315 -11.63 -1.51 6.31
N ARG A 316 -11.37 -0.36 6.94
CA ARG A 316 -10.49 -0.31 8.11
C ARG A 316 -11.11 -1.05 9.30
N ARG A 317 -10.26 -1.57 10.17
CA ARG A 317 -10.70 -2.17 11.42
C ARG A 317 -11.42 -1.12 12.28
N GLU A 318 -12.52 -1.50 12.90
CA GLU A 318 -13.20 -0.63 13.86
C GLU A 318 -12.37 -0.48 15.13
N ASN A 319 -12.26 0.75 15.64
CA ASN A 319 -11.59 1.06 16.88
C ASN A 319 -12.25 2.30 17.51
N GLU A 320 -12.24 2.36 18.85
CA GLU A 320 -12.81 3.47 19.60
C GLU A 320 -12.16 4.81 19.29
N ASP A 321 -10.87 4.83 19.03
CA ASP A 321 -10.15 6.06 18.67
C ASP A 321 -10.68 6.73 17.40
N ASN A 322 -11.14 5.93 16.43
CA ASN A 322 -11.76 6.43 15.21
C ASN A 322 -13.13 7.08 15.45
N ARG A 323 -13.80 6.69 16.52
CA ARG A 323 -15.11 7.26 16.91
C ARG A 323 -14.98 8.45 17.85
N LYS A 324 -14.09 8.34 18.84
CA LYS A 324 -13.93 9.34 19.91
C LYS A 324 -12.95 10.44 19.56
N LEU A 325 -11.99 10.19 18.67
CA LEU A 325 -10.93 11.13 18.28
C LEU A 325 -10.29 11.77 19.50
N PRO A 326 -9.64 10.97 20.38
CA PRO A 326 -9.14 11.46 21.65
C PRO A 326 -8.03 12.51 21.50
N VAL A 327 -7.97 13.43 22.44
CA VAL A 327 -6.88 14.41 22.52
C VAL A 327 -5.69 13.77 23.23
N ILE A 328 -4.57 13.72 22.53
CA ILE A 328 -3.34 13.03 22.99
C ILE A 328 -2.27 14.07 23.26
N PHE A 329 -1.67 14.03 24.44
CA PHE A 329 -0.45 14.78 24.75
C PHE A 329 0.78 13.88 24.54
N ASN A 330 1.77 14.39 23.84
CA ASN A 330 3.05 13.69 23.62
C ASN A 330 4.18 14.56 24.18
N ASP A 331 5.08 13.96 24.94
CA ASP A 331 6.13 14.66 25.70
C ASP A 331 7.41 14.93 24.90
N TYR A 332 7.46 14.62 23.59
CA TYR A 332 8.72 14.70 22.84
C TYR A 332 9.03 16.10 22.33
N MET A 333 8.33 16.53 21.27
CA MET A 333 8.63 17.81 20.62
C MET A 333 8.28 19.00 21.51
N ASN A 334 9.22 19.94 21.60
CA ASN A 334 9.10 21.16 22.41
C ASN A 334 8.91 20.87 23.90
N CYS A 335 9.22 19.67 24.32
CA CYS A 335 9.16 19.23 25.73
C CYS A 335 10.46 18.57 26.16
N LEU A 336 10.47 17.23 26.29
CA LEU A 336 11.60 16.52 26.92
C LEU A 336 12.63 15.96 25.94
N TRP A 337 12.31 15.95 24.65
CA TRP A 337 13.25 15.57 23.58
C TRP A 337 13.93 14.21 23.77
N GLY A 338 13.21 13.22 24.24
CA GLY A 338 13.74 11.87 24.45
C GLY A 338 14.53 11.69 25.73
N LYS A 339 14.36 12.58 26.69
CA LYS A 339 15.00 12.52 28.03
C LYS A 339 13.95 12.56 29.15
N PRO A 340 12.96 11.66 29.16
CA PRO A 340 11.91 11.69 30.16
C PRO A 340 12.44 11.26 31.52
N THR A 341 12.00 11.95 32.59
CA THR A 341 12.26 11.59 33.97
C THR A 341 10.99 11.74 34.78
N THR A 342 10.84 10.99 35.85
CA THR A 342 9.68 11.12 36.76
C THR A 342 9.44 12.58 37.17
N GLU A 343 10.50 13.26 37.58
CA GLU A 343 10.41 14.64 38.04
C GLU A 343 9.89 15.62 37.00
N GLU A 344 10.34 15.48 35.76
CA GLU A 344 9.92 16.36 34.66
C GLU A 344 8.54 15.99 34.08
N GLU A 345 8.16 14.70 34.18
CA GLU A 345 6.86 14.24 33.67
C GLU A 345 5.69 14.70 34.55
N ILE A 346 5.85 14.73 35.85
CA ILE A 346 4.74 15.05 36.79
C ILE A 346 4.03 16.36 36.41
N PRO A 347 4.75 17.51 36.26
CA PRO A 347 4.08 18.76 35.92
C PRO A 347 3.42 18.71 34.53
N LEU A 348 4.00 17.99 33.57
CA LEU A 348 3.41 17.85 32.24
C LEU A 348 2.13 17.02 32.31
N ILE A 349 2.13 15.93 33.08
CA ILE A 349 0.95 15.09 33.27
C ILE A 349 -0.19 15.91 33.91
N ASP A 350 0.14 16.66 34.96
CA ASP A 350 -0.85 17.50 35.65
C ASP A 350 -1.46 18.54 34.72
N MET A 351 -0.62 19.22 33.94
CA MET A 351 -1.09 20.22 32.97
C MET A 351 -1.90 19.63 31.83
N ALA A 352 -1.46 18.50 31.29
CA ALA A 352 -2.21 17.82 30.22
C ALA A 352 -3.59 17.41 30.69
N ALA A 353 -3.70 16.86 31.90
CA ALA A 353 -4.99 16.51 32.51
C ALA A 353 -5.87 17.76 32.74
N ALA A 354 -5.29 18.84 33.25
CA ALA A 354 -6.02 20.10 33.47
C ALA A 354 -6.52 20.71 32.16
N CYS A 355 -5.77 20.53 31.06
CA CYS A 355 -6.19 21.02 29.74
C CYS A 355 -7.21 20.13 29.04
N GLY A 356 -7.59 18.99 29.64
CA GLY A 356 -8.60 18.09 29.07
C GLY A 356 -8.06 17.06 28.11
N CYS A 357 -6.74 16.82 28.10
CA CYS A 357 -6.15 15.71 27.34
C CYS A 357 -6.68 14.38 27.87
N GLU A 358 -6.90 13.45 26.95
CA GLU A 358 -7.49 12.15 27.26
C GLU A 358 -6.45 11.04 27.33
N TYR A 359 -5.36 11.19 26.56
CA TYR A 359 -4.24 10.25 26.50
C TYR A 359 -2.94 11.02 26.76
N TYR A 360 -2.00 10.34 27.41
CA TYR A 360 -0.66 10.90 27.66
C TYR A 360 0.40 9.90 27.22
N CYS A 361 1.23 10.28 26.25
CA CYS A 361 2.29 9.44 25.69
C CYS A 361 3.66 9.87 26.18
N ILE A 362 4.38 8.98 26.86
CA ILE A 362 5.80 9.10 27.12
C ILE A 362 6.51 8.57 25.88
N ASP A 363 7.11 9.48 25.11
CA ASP A 363 7.77 9.19 23.83
C ASP A 363 9.12 8.49 24.06
N CYS A 364 9.99 8.47 23.06
CA CYS A 364 11.27 7.76 23.11
C CYS A 364 12.14 8.15 24.29
N GLY A 365 13.05 7.25 24.67
CA GLY A 365 14.04 7.48 25.73
C GLY A 365 13.71 6.89 27.10
N TRP A 366 12.49 6.40 27.32
CA TRP A 366 12.09 5.84 28.62
C TRP A 366 12.87 4.58 29.00
N TYR A 367 13.46 3.90 28.03
CA TYR A 367 14.17 2.62 28.15
C TYR A 367 15.69 2.77 28.25
N SER A 368 16.24 3.98 28.28
CA SER A 368 17.68 4.19 28.24
C SER A 368 18.10 5.42 29.08
N ALA A 369 19.14 5.25 29.86
CA ALA A 369 19.75 6.36 30.58
C ALA A 369 20.55 7.30 29.67
N GLY A 370 21.04 6.78 28.51
CA GLY A 370 21.76 7.53 27.50
C GLY A 370 20.87 8.06 26.38
N GLU A 371 21.46 8.15 25.20
CA GLU A 371 20.69 8.55 24.02
C GLU A 371 19.65 7.46 23.68
N TRP A 372 18.56 7.87 23.05
CA TRP A 372 17.47 6.96 22.82
C TRP A 372 17.64 6.09 21.56
N TRP A 373 18.36 6.59 20.54
CA TRP A 373 18.35 5.99 19.20
C TRP A 373 19.14 4.69 19.06
N GLY A 374 20.26 4.53 19.74
CA GLY A 374 21.09 3.33 19.67
C GLY A 374 20.75 2.26 20.70
N ASN A 375 19.85 2.57 21.64
CA ASN A 375 19.51 1.73 22.79
C ASN A 375 18.12 1.10 22.68
N VAL A 376 17.46 1.22 21.55
CA VAL A 376 16.17 0.55 21.28
C VAL A 376 16.35 -0.96 21.21
N GLY A 377 15.38 -1.73 21.69
CA GLY A 377 15.40 -3.18 21.50
C GLY A 377 14.88 -4.02 22.66
N GLU A 378 15.34 -3.83 23.89
CA GLU A 378 14.87 -4.63 25.03
C GLU A 378 13.54 -4.12 25.59
N TRP A 379 13.34 -2.82 25.58
CA TRP A 379 12.11 -2.17 26.04
C TRP A 379 11.85 -2.38 27.53
N LEU A 380 12.92 -2.25 28.33
CA LEU A 380 12.87 -2.25 29.78
C LEU A 380 13.04 -0.82 30.30
N PRO A 381 12.26 -0.39 31.31
CA PRO A 381 12.37 0.97 31.83
C PRO A 381 13.77 1.29 32.39
N SER A 382 14.24 2.50 32.14
CA SER A 382 15.46 3.00 32.77
C SER A 382 15.21 3.32 34.25
N GLU A 383 15.90 2.63 35.13
CA GLU A 383 15.79 2.90 36.58
C GLU A 383 16.44 4.23 36.97
N GLU A 384 17.40 4.74 36.18
CA GLU A 384 17.97 6.05 36.38
C GLU A 384 16.98 7.16 36.08
N ARG A 385 16.20 7.02 34.98
CA ARG A 385 15.17 7.99 34.62
C ARG A 385 13.94 7.91 35.51
N PHE A 386 13.57 6.70 35.90
CA PHE A 386 12.38 6.42 36.69
C PHE A 386 12.76 5.59 37.93
N PRO A 387 13.44 6.24 38.90
CA PRO A 387 13.88 5.52 40.09
C PRO A 387 12.73 5.08 40.97
N LYS A 388 12.93 3.98 41.69
CA LYS A 388 12.00 3.52 42.72
C LYS A 388 12.12 4.41 43.92
N THR A 389 11.07 5.13 44.27
CA THR A 389 11.00 6.06 45.39
C THR A 389 9.79 5.75 46.24
N GLU A 390 9.64 6.41 47.38
CA GLU A 390 8.46 6.26 48.23
C GLU A 390 7.17 6.64 47.47
N ALA A 391 7.22 7.73 46.71
CA ALA A 391 6.07 8.20 45.93
C ALA A 391 5.82 7.32 44.69
N PHE A 392 6.87 6.75 44.11
CA PHE A 392 6.80 5.91 42.89
C PHE A 392 7.56 4.60 43.15
N PRO A 393 6.97 3.68 43.96
CA PRO A 393 7.70 2.49 44.39
C PRO A 393 8.06 1.50 43.30
N GLU A 394 7.38 1.53 42.17
CA GLU A 394 7.64 0.66 41.02
C GLU A 394 8.21 1.41 39.81
N GLY A 395 8.71 2.64 40.02
CA GLY A 395 9.33 3.44 38.96
C GLY A 395 8.36 3.83 37.86
N LEU A 396 8.66 3.46 36.64
CA LEU A 396 7.80 3.80 35.48
C LEU A 396 6.36 3.28 35.63
N LYS A 397 6.18 2.07 36.16
CA LYS A 397 4.83 1.54 36.41
C LYS A 397 4.00 2.46 37.29
N SER A 398 4.63 3.01 38.35
CA SER A 398 3.96 3.93 39.27
C SER A 398 3.63 5.26 38.57
N LEU A 399 4.50 5.73 37.71
CA LEU A 399 4.25 6.95 36.93
C LEU A 399 3.09 6.76 35.94
N LEU A 400 3.03 5.60 35.27
CA LEU A 400 1.90 5.25 34.37
C LEU A 400 0.58 5.14 35.16
N ALA A 401 0.64 4.60 36.39
CA ALA A 401 -0.52 4.59 37.27
C ALA A 401 -0.96 6.01 37.66
N TYR A 402 -0.02 6.91 37.85
CA TYR A 402 -0.28 8.34 38.14
C TYR A 402 -1.04 8.99 36.96
N ILE A 403 -0.64 8.68 35.71
CA ILE A 403 -1.37 9.14 34.52
C ILE A 403 -2.82 8.67 34.55
N ARG A 404 -3.06 7.39 34.89
CA ARG A 404 -4.43 6.85 35.02
C ARG A 404 -5.23 7.55 36.11
N GLN A 405 -4.60 7.83 37.27
CA GLN A 405 -5.25 8.54 38.37
C GLN A 405 -5.69 9.95 37.95
N LYS A 406 -4.98 10.57 37.02
CA LYS A 406 -5.35 11.87 36.47
C LYS A 406 -6.46 11.80 35.39
N GLY A 407 -6.95 10.60 35.10
CA GLY A 407 -8.04 10.37 34.16
C GLY A 407 -7.62 10.20 32.71
N MET A 408 -6.34 10.02 32.45
CA MET A 408 -5.81 9.82 31.10
C MET A 408 -5.38 8.38 30.88
N VAL A 409 -5.42 7.94 29.61
CA VAL A 409 -4.87 6.64 29.20
C VAL A 409 -3.35 6.79 29.03
N PRO A 410 -2.53 5.98 29.72
CA PRO A 410 -1.08 6.06 29.57
C PRO A 410 -0.62 5.39 28.28
N GLY A 411 0.37 6.00 27.63
CA GLY A 411 0.98 5.50 26.40
C GLY A 411 2.49 5.52 26.45
N LEU A 412 3.09 4.60 25.69
CA LEU A 412 4.54 4.52 25.52
C LEU A 412 4.90 4.44 24.04
N TRP A 413 6.10 4.94 23.73
CA TRP A 413 6.70 4.87 22.41
C TRP A 413 7.44 3.53 22.23
N LEU A 414 7.29 2.93 21.06
CA LEU A 414 8.01 1.73 20.66
C LEU A 414 8.53 1.85 19.23
N GLU A 415 9.61 1.13 18.95
CA GLU A 415 10.16 0.94 17.60
C GLU A 415 10.49 -0.55 17.46
N LEU A 416 9.46 -1.39 17.30
CA LEU A 416 9.58 -2.85 17.41
C LEU A 416 10.14 -3.54 16.16
N GLU A 417 10.27 -2.82 15.06
CA GLU A 417 10.80 -3.39 13.81
C GLU A 417 12.32 -3.31 13.74
N VAL A 418 12.96 -2.71 14.73
CA VAL A 418 14.40 -2.48 14.74
C VAL A 418 15.03 -2.92 16.06
N MET A 419 16.36 -3.07 16.05
CA MET A 419 17.15 -3.30 17.25
C MET A 419 18.41 -2.44 17.17
N GLY A 420 18.66 -1.67 18.23
CA GLY A 420 19.79 -0.74 18.30
C GLY A 420 21.14 -1.47 18.40
N LEU A 421 22.18 -0.84 17.86
CA LEU A 421 23.54 -1.37 17.92
C LEU A 421 24.04 -1.58 19.34
N ASN A 422 23.56 -0.77 20.29
CA ASN A 422 23.96 -0.83 21.70
C ASN A 422 23.07 -1.78 22.52
N CYS A 423 22.04 -2.35 21.93
CA CYS A 423 21.19 -3.31 22.62
C CYS A 423 21.94 -4.64 22.79
N PRO A 424 22.04 -5.18 24.02
CA PRO A 424 22.74 -6.46 24.23
C PRO A 424 22.17 -7.60 23.39
N LEU A 425 20.86 -7.61 23.16
CA LEU A 425 20.21 -8.65 22.36
C LEU A 425 20.70 -8.69 20.92
N ALA A 426 21.20 -7.58 20.38
CA ALA A 426 21.74 -7.56 19.01
C ALA A 426 22.96 -8.49 18.86
N LYS A 427 23.77 -8.64 19.91
CA LYS A 427 24.90 -9.56 19.92
C LYS A 427 24.51 -10.99 20.25
N GLU A 428 23.47 -11.16 21.06
CA GLU A 428 23.01 -12.48 21.51
C GLU A 428 22.16 -13.21 20.48
N LYS A 429 21.39 -12.46 19.67
CA LYS A 429 20.47 -13.07 18.69
C LYS A 429 21.20 -13.42 17.40
N PRO A 430 20.79 -14.54 16.75
CA PRO A 430 21.43 -14.97 15.51
C PRO A 430 21.05 -14.09 14.33
N ASP A 431 21.81 -14.22 13.25
CA ASP A 431 21.58 -13.44 12.02
C ASP A 431 20.19 -13.65 11.41
N GLU A 432 19.55 -14.80 11.68
CA GLU A 432 18.19 -15.11 11.24
C GLU A 432 17.11 -14.18 11.80
N TRP A 433 17.45 -13.42 12.84
CA TRP A 433 16.54 -12.39 13.37
C TRP A 433 16.54 -11.11 12.54
N PHE A 434 17.54 -10.93 11.68
CA PHE A 434 17.82 -9.65 11.04
C PHE A 434 17.76 -9.74 9.52
N PHE A 435 17.49 -8.60 8.90
CA PHE A 435 17.69 -8.47 7.46
C PHE A 435 19.18 -8.66 7.14
N MET A 436 19.44 -9.44 6.09
CA MET A 436 20.79 -9.70 5.61
C MET A 436 20.88 -9.37 4.13
N ARG A 437 21.98 -8.77 3.72
CA ARG A 437 22.35 -8.62 2.31
C ARG A 437 23.84 -8.89 2.13
N HIS A 438 24.17 -9.72 1.16
CA HIS A 438 25.56 -10.06 0.83
C HIS A 438 26.37 -10.51 2.05
N GLY A 439 25.74 -11.27 2.93
CA GLY A 439 26.37 -11.84 4.11
C GLY A 439 26.53 -10.90 5.30
N LYS A 440 25.91 -9.71 5.26
CA LYS A 440 26.00 -8.73 6.33
C LYS A 440 24.60 -8.30 6.81
N ARG A 441 24.48 -8.01 8.10
CA ARG A 441 23.23 -7.45 8.63
C ARG A 441 22.97 -6.07 8.04
N VAL A 442 21.74 -5.85 7.62
CA VAL A 442 21.29 -4.54 7.13
C VAL A 442 21.11 -3.61 8.33
N ARG A 443 21.78 -2.49 8.27
CA ARG A 443 21.59 -1.45 9.26
C ARG A 443 21.53 -0.08 8.61
N GLU A 444 20.78 0.81 9.22
CA GLU A 444 20.84 2.23 8.89
C GLU A 444 21.01 3.01 10.17
N LYS A 445 21.93 3.99 10.16
CA LYS A 445 22.32 4.74 11.37
C LYS A 445 22.71 3.77 12.49
N THR A 446 22.00 3.79 13.59
CA THR A 446 22.32 3.03 14.80
C THR A 446 21.42 1.81 15.01
N ARG A 447 20.72 1.35 13.97
CA ARG A 447 19.73 0.27 14.11
C ARG A 447 19.90 -0.80 13.08
N TYR A 448 19.69 -2.06 13.49
CA TYR A 448 19.47 -3.20 12.62
C TYR A 448 17.97 -3.35 12.34
N GLN A 449 17.62 -3.85 11.15
CA GLN A 449 16.25 -4.22 10.80
C GLN A 449 15.97 -5.64 11.27
N LEU A 450 14.92 -5.83 12.06
CA LEU A 450 14.43 -7.16 12.44
C LEU A 450 13.59 -7.77 11.31
N ASP A 451 13.58 -9.09 11.24
CA ASP A 451 12.83 -9.84 10.23
C ASP A 451 11.62 -10.52 10.85
N TYR A 452 10.42 -9.99 10.56
CA TYR A 452 9.18 -10.53 11.10
C TYR A 452 8.72 -11.84 10.45
N ARG A 453 9.42 -12.32 9.41
CA ARG A 453 9.21 -13.68 8.90
C ARG A 453 9.64 -14.72 9.94
N ASN A 454 10.58 -14.37 10.80
CA ASN A 454 11.07 -15.25 11.87
C ASN A 454 10.05 -15.29 13.00
N PRO A 455 9.48 -16.47 13.32
CA PRO A 455 8.49 -16.59 14.40
C PRO A 455 9.06 -16.20 15.77
N GLU A 456 10.34 -16.38 16.03
CA GLU A 456 10.96 -15.96 17.28
C GLU A 456 10.95 -14.44 17.45
N VAL A 457 11.11 -13.69 16.36
CA VAL A 457 11.00 -12.22 16.38
C VAL A 457 9.58 -11.79 16.71
N ARG A 458 8.59 -12.43 16.10
CA ARG A 458 7.18 -12.15 16.39
C ARG A 458 6.81 -12.50 17.84
N GLU A 459 7.32 -13.59 18.36
CA GLU A 459 7.11 -13.97 19.76
C GLU A 459 7.74 -12.95 20.72
N PHE A 460 8.95 -12.52 20.44
CA PHE A 460 9.63 -11.47 21.19
C PHE A 460 8.81 -10.16 21.20
N ALA A 461 8.37 -9.71 20.04
CA ALA A 461 7.57 -8.49 19.91
C ALA A 461 6.22 -8.61 20.66
N THR A 462 5.56 -9.75 20.56
CA THR A 462 4.34 -10.03 21.32
C THR A 462 4.58 -9.96 22.80
N GLY A 463 5.70 -10.51 23.27
CA GLY A 463 6.09 -10.45 24.70
C GLY A 463 6.27 -9.02 25.20
N VAL A 464 6.86 -8.14 24.37
CA VAL A 464 6.98 -6.73 24.71
C VAL A 464 5.60 -6.07 24.86
N ILE A 465 4.70 -6.27 23.88
CA ILE A 465 3.34 -5.73 23.93
C ILE A 465 2.59 -6.23 25.16
N ARG A 466 2.63 -7.53 25.45
CA ARG A 466 1.96 -8.13 26.61
C ARG A 466 2.45 -7.49 27.91
N ARG A 467 3.74 -7.34 28.07
CA ARG A 467 4.31 -6.75 29.26
C ARG A 467 3.82 -5.32 29.46
N LEU A 468 3.83 -4.51 28.41
CA LEU A 468 3.40 -3.13 28.51
C LEU A 468 1.89 -3.01 28.77
N VAL A 469 1.08 -3.81 28.12
CA VAL A 469 -0.38 -3.78 28.29
C VAL A 469 -0.79 -4.39 29.63
N GLU A 470 -0.34 -5.59 29.92
CA GLU A 470 -0.81 -6.35 31.09
C GLU A 470 -0.12 -5.96 32.38
N ASP A 471 1.21 -5.75 32.36
CA ASP A 471 1.96 -5.44 33.57
C ASP A 471 2.03 -3.93 33.85
N TYR A 472 2.16 -3.11 32.81
CA TYR A 472 2.29 -1.67 32.97
C TYR A 472 1.00 -0.90 32.77
N GLY A 473 -0.06 -1.56 32.30
CA GLY A 473 -1.37 -0.94 32.09
C GLY A 473 -1.41 0.09 30.97
N VAL A 474 -0.55 -0.06 29.96
CA VAL A 474 -0.50 0.83 28.78
C VAL A 474 -1.73 0.57 27.93
N GLY A 475 -2.42 1.63 27.52
CA GLY A 475 -3.56 1.56 26.62
C GLY A 475 -3.31 2.21 25.24
N TYR A 476 -2.14 2.80 25.05
CA TYR A 476 -1.77 3.49 23.83
C TYR A 476 -0.29 3.26 23.54
N ILE A 477 0.02 2.95 22.28
CA ILE A 477 1.40 2.77 21.82
C ILE A 477 1.62 3.65 20.59
N LYS A 478 2.64 4.49 20.64
CA LYS A 478 3.15 5.14 19.43
C LYS A 478 4.20 4.21 18.82
N MET A 479 3.84 3.58 17.69
CA MET A 479 4.72 2.67 16.97
C MET A 479 5.48 3.43 15.90
N ASP A 480 6.74 3.73 16.16
CA ASP A 480 7.60 4.49 15.27
C ASP A 480 8.51 3.59 14.43
N TYR A 481 9.12 4.19 13.42
CA TYR A 481 10.01 3.50 12.52
C TYR A 481 10.91 4.51 11.81
N ASN A 482 12.19 4.54 12.18
CA ASN A 482 13.10 5.64 11.82
C ASN A 482 14.27 5.21 10.93
N ILE A 483 14.15 4.09 10.24
CA ILE A 483 15.13 3.64 9.27
C ILE A 483 14.46 3.23 7.97
N GLU A 484 15.25 3.23 6.89
CA GLU A 484 14.86 2.66 5.61
C GLU A 484 15.80 1.49 5.29
N PRO A 485 15.33 0.23 5.31
CA PRO A 485 16.19 -0.93 5.04
C PRO A 485 16.55 -1.09 3.56
N GLY A 486 16.05 -0.24 2.69
CA GLY A 486 16.33 -0.28 1.26
C GLY A 486 15.65 -1.44 0.57
N ILE A 487 16.39 -2.14 -0.31
CA ILE A 487 15.81 -3.18 -1.18
C ILE A 487 15.31 -4.41 -0.42
N GLY A 488 15.76 -4.63 0.82
CA GLY A 488 15.26 -5.73 1.64
C GLY A 488 16.33 -6.68 2.14
N THR A 489 15.96 -7.96 2.24
CA THR A 489 16.81 -9.03 2.74
C THR A 489 16.84 -10.20 1.76
N ASP A 490 18.04 -10.70 1.45
CA ASP A 490 18.22 -11.86 0.59
C ASP A 490 18.28 -13.18 1.37
N GLN A 491 18.20 -13.12 2.69
CA GLN A 491 18.27 -14.31 3.55
C GLN A 491 16.99 -15.12 3.44
N GLN A 492 17.11 -16.41 3.12
CA GLN A 492 15.97 -17.33 2.98
C GLN A 492 14.84 -16.74 2.12
N ALA A 493 15.23 -16.15 1.01
CA ALA A 493 14.32 -15.51 0.06
C ALA A 493 14.89 -15.68 -1.36
N ASP A 494 14.02 -15.59 -2.34
CA ASP A 494 14.43 -15.69 -3.74
C ASP A 494 15.15 -14.43 -4.22
N SER A 495 14.91 -13.31 -3.54
CA SER A 495 15.50 -12.00 -3.83
C SER A 495 15.39 -11.09 -2.61
N ALA A 496 16.12 -9.98 -2.63
CA ALA A 496 16.01 -8.98 -1.57
C ALA A 496 14.58 -8.42 -1.47
N GLY A 497 13.96 -8.15 -2.61
CA GLY A 497 12.59 -7.64 -2.66
C GLY A 497 11.55 -8.65 -2.19
N ASP A 498 11.78 -9.94 -2.42
CA ASP A 498 10.90 -11.00 -1.90
C ASP A 498 10.97 -11.07 -0.37
N GLY A 499 12.18 -11.02 0.18
CA GLY A 499 12.36 -10.98 1.63
C GLY A 499 11.65 -9.79 2.27
N LEU A 500 11.73 -8.61 1.66
CA LEU A 500 11.04 -7.43 2.15
C LEU A 500 9.52 -7.58 2.08
N LEU A 501 9.00 -8.05 0.95
CA LEU A 501 7.56 -8.24 0.76
C LEU A 501 6.98 -9.19 1.82
N GLU A 502 7.59 -10.34 2.00
CA GLU A 502 7.10 -11.34 2.95
C GLU A 502 7.30 -10.91 4.41
N HIS A 503 8.35 -10.15 4.71
CA HIS A 503 8.52 -9.51 6.01
C HIS A 503 7.37 -8.52 6.30
N GLN A 504 7.04 -7.66 5.35
CA GLN A 504 5.97 -6.69 5.53
C GLN A 504 4.60 -7.36 5.70
N ARG A 505 4.35 -8.43 4.96
CA ARG A 505 3.14 -9.25 5.13
C ARG A 505 3.08 -9.90 6.51
N ALA A 506 4.20 -10.44 6.98
CA ALA A 506 4.29 -11.04 8.31
C ALA A 506 4.08 -10.00 9.41
N TYR A 507 4.63 -8.80 9.24
CA TYR A 507 4.45 -7.71 10.19
C TYR A 507 2.98 -7.27 10.29
N LEU A 508 2.29 -7.08 9.18
CA LEU A 508 0.87 -6.72 9.18
C LEU A 508 0.01 -7.82 9.79
N SER A 509 0.30 -9.09 9.49
CA SER A 509 -0.39 -10.22 10.09
C SER A 509 -0.16 -10.28 11.60
N TRP A 510 1.05 -10.00 12.04
CA TRP A 510 1.38 -9.90 13.46
C TRP A 510 0.58 -8.78 14.15
N LEU A 511 0.47 -7.60 13.52
CA LEU A 511 -0.35 -6.50 14.04
C LEU A 511 -1.82 -6.91 14.16
N ASP A 512 -2.37 -7.60 13.17
CA ASP A 512 -3.75 -8.12 13.23
C ASP A 512 -3.93 -9.04 14.44
N GLY A 513 -2.95 -9.89 14.72
CA GLY A 513 -2.94 -10.74 15.90
C GLY A 513 -2.92 -9.96 17.22
N ILE A 514 -2.14 -8.88 17.27
CA ILE A 514 -2.09 -7.99 18.44
C ILE A 514 -3.45 -7.33 18.67
N PHE A 515 -4.09 -6.82 17.65
CA PHE A 515 -5.42 -6.20 17.75
C PHE A 515 -6.51 -7.22 18.10
N ALA A 516 -6.36 -8.48 17.69
CA ALA A 516 -7.29 -9.54 18.10
C ALA A 516 -7.15 -9.87 19.60
N GLU A 517 -5.92 -9.88 20.11
CA GLU A 517 -5.66 -10.14 21.54
C GLU A 517 -6.00 -8.93 22.41
N TYR A 518 -5.74 -7.72 21.93
CA TYR A 518 -5.98 -6.46 22.65
C TYR A 518 -6.83 -5.50 21.81
N PRO A 519 -8.14 -5.76 21.68
CA PRO A 519 -8.99 -4.96 20.79
C PRO A 519 -9.16 -3.50 21.20
N ASP A 520 -8.92 -3.18 22.47
CA ASP A 520 -9.03 -1.81 22.96
C ASP A 520 -7.71 -1.04 22.91
N LEU A 521 -6.62 -1.69 22.55
CA LEU A 521 -5.31 -1.04 22.42
C LEU A 521 -5.31 -0.11 21.23
N VAL A 522 -4.88 1.12 21.44
CA VAL A 522 -4.70 2.11 20.38
C VAL A 522 -3.24 2.11 19.97
N ILE A 523 -2.97 1.95 18.68
CA ILE A 523 -1.62 2.05 18.12
C ILE A 523 -1.59 3.20 17.12
N GLU A 524 -0.75 4.21 17.40
CA GLU A 524 -0.46 5.28 16.47
C GLU A 524 0.71 4.88 15.57
N ASN A 525 0.49 4.95 14.25
CA ASN A 525 1.56 4.70 13.29
C ASN A 525 2.42 5.95 13.10
N CYS A 526 3.73 5.78 13.11
CA CYS A 526 4.70 6.83 12.81
C CYS A 526 5.87 6.23 12.01
N GLY A 527 6.36 6.96 11.03
CA GLY A 527 7.58 6.64 10.30
C GLY A 527 8.43 7.90 10.20
N SER A 528 9.06 8.33 11.29
CA SER A 528 9.68 9.66 11.43
C SER A 528 8.69 10.78 11.04
N GLY A 529 7.41 10.59 11.29
CA GLY A 529 6.32 11.38 10.78
C GLY A 529 5.62 10.65 9.64
N GLY A 530 5.57 11.24 8.45
CA GLY A 530 4.80 10.75 7.33
C GLY A 530 5.53 9.85 6.33
N MET A 531 6.56 9.10 6.73
CA MET A 531 7.31 8.24 5.81
C MET A 531 6.63 6.89 5.53
N ARG A 532 5.59 6.53 6.29
CA ARG A 532 4.78 5.32 6.05
C ARG A 532 3.30 5.57 6.40
N MET A 533 2.72 6.56 5.77
CA MET A 533 1.32 6.95 6.02
C MET A 533 0.31 5.95 5.44
N ASP A 534 0.70 5.20 4.41
CA ASP A 534 -0.19 4.27 3.69
C ASP A 534 0.42 2.88 3.59
#